data_baeb2067098d93f99b15a3cd7adc8f40
#
_entry.id   baeb2067098d93f99b15a3cd7adc8f40
#
_cell.length_a   1.000
_cell.length_b   1.000
_cell.length_c   1.000
_cell.angle_alpha   90.00
_cell.angle_beta   90.00
_cell.angle_gamma   90.00
#
_symmetry.space_group_name_H-M   'P 1'
#
loop_
_entity.id
_entity.type
_entity.pdbx_description
1 polymer ?
#
loop_
_entity_poly.entity_id
_entity_poly.type
_entity_poly.pdbx_seq_one_letter_code
_entity_poly.pdbx_strand_id
1 'polypeptide(L)'
;MSKFTDYLKNKHSKLEIMEGREKADVQDILDKNIHINNFDFLTGEDGDYAVFTIVEDENNFYFASSVLTQELKDIQNDGMKEDALNETISMKLYERKSKNGKRTYIAVEYVD
;
A
#
# COMPACT_ATOMS: atom_id res chain seq x y z
N MET A 1 12.29 -10.18 28.66
CA MET A 1 12.83 -9.59 27.46
C MET A 1 13.31 -8.17 27.69
N SER A 2 14.41 -7.83 27.06
CA SER A 2 14.95 -6.49 27.26
C SER A 2 14.15 -5.47 26.45
N LYS A 3 14.06 -4.27 26.98
CA LYS A 3 13.43 -3.16 26.28
C LYS A 3 14.12 -2.86 24.94
N PHE A 4 15.41 -3.14 24.85
CA PHE A 4 16.18 -2.93 23.63
C PHE A 4 15.75 -3.88 22.53
N THR A 5 15.50 -5.14 22.86
CA THR A 5 15.00 -6.12 21.90
C THR A 5 13.65 -5.71 21.37
N ASP A 6 12.76 -5.25 22.25
CA ASP A 6 11.45 -4.77 21.82
C ASP A 6 11.55 -3.51 20.96
N TYR A 7 12.48 -2.62 21.30
CA TYR A 7 12.76 -1.43 20.51
C TYR A 7 13.21 -1.79 19.09
N LEU A 8 14.12 -2.76 18.97
CA LEU A 8 14.60 -3.19 17.65
C LEU A 8 13.50 -3.83 16.84
N LYS A 9 12.64 -4.62 17.47
CA LYS A 9 11.49 -5.22 16.77
C LYS A 9 10.57 -4.13 16.24
N ASN A 10 10.27 -3.12 17.03
CA ASN A 10 9.39 -2.04 16.63
C ASN A 10 10.01 -1.16 15.54
N LYS A 11 11.32 -0.95 15.61
CA LYS A 11 12.00 -0.08 14.64
C LYS A 11 12.22 -0.77 13.29
N HIS A 12 12.52 -2.05 13.31
CA HIS A 12 12.85 -2.82 12.11
C HIS A 12 11.84 -3.91 11.82
N SER A 13 10.79 -4.02 12.64
CA SER A 13 9.79 -5.05 12.44
C SER A 13 9.03 -4.80 11.16
N LYS A 14 8.76 -5.85 10.45
CA LYS A 14 7.84 -5.82 9.34
C LYS A 14 6.43 -5.70 9.89
N LEU A 15 5.58 -5.02 9.16
CA LEU A 15 4.16 -5.03 9.47
C LEU A 15 3.63 -6.46 9.37
N GLU A 16 2.57 -6.74 10.11
CA GLU A 16 1.96 -8.08 10.10
C GLU A 16 1.63 -8.54 8.67
N ILE A 17 1.13 -7.63 7.85
CA ILE A 17 0.78 -7.97 6.46
C ILE A 17 2.00 -8.31 5.60
N MET A 18 3.20 -7.98 6.05
CA MET A 18 4.44 -8.31 5.35
C MET A 18 5.00 -9.68 5.74
N GLU A 19 4.56 -10.23 6.87
CA GLU A 19 5.06 -11.51 7.36
C GLU A 19 4.72 -12.65 6.41
N GLY A 20 5.73 -13.47 6.10
CA GLY A 20 5.56 -14.59 5.19
C GLY A 20 5.39 -14.21 3.72
N ARG A 21 5.56 -12.93 3.40
CA ARG A 21 5.43 -12.42 2.03
C ARG A 21 6.72 -11.78 1.58
N GLU A 22 6.90 -11.70 0.28
CA GLU A 22 8.05 -11.04 -0.33
C GLU A 22 7.63 -9.72 -0.94
N LYS A 23 8.57 -8.78 -1.00
CA LYS A 23 8.32 -7.49 -1.65
C LYS A 23 8.26 -7.69 -3.16
N ALA A 24 7.21 -7.17 -3.77
CA ALA A 24 7.08 -7.15 -5.23
C ALA A 24 6.99 -5.71 -5.71
N ASP A 25 7.20 -5.50 -6.99
CA ASP A 25 7.19 -4.18 -7.59
C ASP A 25 5.80 -3.86 -8.11
N VAL A 26 5.31 -2.68 -7.78
CA VAL A 26 4.03 -2.17 -8.28
C VAL A 26 3.98 -2.17 -9.82
N GLN A 27 5.13 -2.04 -10.47
CA GLN A 27 5.20 -2.10 -11.93
C GLN A 27 4.63 -3.40 -12.50
N ASP A 28 4.70 -4.49 -11.71
CA ASP A 28 4.20 -5.79 -12.14
C ASP A 28 2.68 -5.87 -12.18
N ILE A 29 2.00 -4.95 -11.52
CA ILE A 29 0.54 -4.94 -11.43
C ILE A 29 -0.11 -3.70 -12.05
N LEU A 30 0.68 -2.89 -12.77
CA LEU A 30 0.13 -1.72 -13.46
C LEU A 30 -0.84 -2.14 -14.56
N ASP A 31 -1.86 -1.32 -14.77
CA ASP A 31 -2.88 -1.49 -15.81
C ASP A 31 -3.74 -2.75 -15.65
N LYS A 32 -3.69 -3.37 -14.49
CA LYS A 32 -4.52 -4.52 -14.16
C LYS A 32 -5.55 -4.13 -13.11
N ASN A 33 -6.73 -4.74 -13.19
CA ASN A 33 -7.72 -4.59 -12.13
C ASN A 33 -7.25 -5.42 -10.93
N ILE A 34 -7.03 -4.76 -9.82
CA ILE A 34 -6.59 -5.44 -8.59
C ILE A 34 -7.61 -5.21 -7.48
N HIS A 35 -7.62 -6.13 -6.53
CA HIS A 35 -8.49 -6.06 -5.36
C HIS A 35 -7.63 -6.02 -4.13
N ILE A 36 -7.75 -4.96 -3.35
CA ILE A 36 -6.95 -4.79 -2.13
C ILE A 36 -7.43 -5.79 -1.08
N ASN A 37 -6.51 -6.62 -0.64
CA ASN A 37 -6.78 -7.59 0.42
C ASN A 37 -6.60 -6.97 1.80
N ASN A 38 -5.54 -6.22 2.00
CA ASN A 38 -5.27 -5.51 3.24
C ASN A 38 -4.24 -4.41 2.99
N PHE A 39 -4.18 -3.45 3.89
CA PHE A 39 -3.16 -2.42 3.83
C PHE A 39 -2.82 -1.89 5.23
N ASP A 40 -1.63 -1.32 5.37
CA ASP A 40 -1.17 -0.70 6.60
C ASP A 40 -0.13 0.35 6.21
N PHE A 41 0.44 1.04 7.19
CA PHE A 41 1.34 2.16 6.95
C PHE A 41 2.66 1.98 7.67
N LEU A 42 3.74 2.41 7.01
CA LEU A 42 5.06 2.54 7.60
C LEU A 42 5.46 4.01 7.56
N THR A 43 6.26 4.43 8.53
CA THR A 43 6.79 5.79 8.56
C THR A 43 8.20 5.78 8.00
N GLY A 44 8.42 6.55 6.95
CA GLY A 44 9.73 6.74 6.33
C GLY A 44 10.27 8.14 6.57
N GLU A 45 11.41 8.44 5.98
CA GLU A 45 12.05 9.75 6.10
C GLU A 45 11.19 10.88 5.50
N ASP A 46 10.50 10.58 4.42
CA ASP A 46 9.65 11.55 3.72
C ASP A 46 8.19 11.50 4.17
N GLY A 47 7.89 10.79 5.23
CA GLY A 47 6.53 10.66 5.78
C GLY A 47 6.02 9.22 5.68
N ASP A 48 4.73 9.06 5.92
CA ASP A 48 4.10 7.75 5.90
C ASP A 48 3.91 7.26 4.47
N TYR A 49 4.04 5.96 4.28
CA TYR A 49 3.70 5.32 3.02
C TYR A 49 2.95 4.02 3.29
N ALA A 50 2.07 3.67 2.39
CA ALA A 50 1.24 2.49 2.56
C ALA A 50 1.93 1.24 2.04
N VAL A 51 1.67 0.14 2.72
CA VAL A 51 2.02 -1.21 2.28
C VAL A 51 0.70 -1.95 2.09
N PHE A 52 0.55 -2.64 0.98
CA PHE A 52 -0.71 -3.33 0.71
C PHE A 52 -0.48 -4.71 0.10
N THR A 53 -1.49 -5.55 0.24
CA THR A 53 -1.55 -6.85 -0.41
C THR A 53 -2.79 -6.91 -1.28
N ILE A 54 -2.77 -7.76 -2.28
CA ILE A 54 -3.89 -7.91 -3.20
C ILE A 54 -4.38 -9.35 -3.21
N VAL A 55 -5.65 -9.53 -3.51
CA VAL A 55 -6.27 -10.85 -3.57
C VAL A 55 -5.62 -11.71 -4.65
N GLU A 56 -5.22 -11.08 -5.76
CA GLU A 56 -4.63 -11.75 -6.91
C GLU A 56 -3.22 -12.30 -6.64
N ASP A 57 -2.56 -11.82 -5.59
CA ASP A 57 -1.18 -12.21 -5.29
C ASP A 57 -0.93 -12.19 -3.78
N GLU A 58 -1.34 -13.24 -3.10
CA GLU A 58 -1.26 -13.32 -1.65
C GLU A 58 0.16 -13.56 -1.13
N ASN A 59 1.09 -13.93 -1.99
CA ASN A 59 2.48 -14.24 -1.59
C ASN A 59 3.38 -13.03 -1.52
N ASN A 60 2.93 -11.89 -1.99
CA ASN A 60 3.72 -10.67 -2.07
C ASN A 60 3.01 -9.50 -1.41
N PHE A 61 3.80 -8.49 -1.06
CA PHE A 61 3.28 -7.19 -0.65
C PHE A 61 3.89 -6.10 -1.52
N TYR A 62 3.25 -4.94 -1.57
CA TYR A 62 3.64 -3.85 -2.43
C TYR A 62 3.71 -2.55 -1.64
N PHE A 63 4.68 -1.71 -1.99
CA PHE A 63 4.74 -0.36 -1.45
C PHE A 63 3.93 0.57 -2.36
N ALA A 64 3.04 1.34 -1.75
CA ALA A 64 2.18 2.24 -2.49
C ALA A 64 2.91 3.51 -2.92
N SER A 65 2.48 4.07 -4.05
CA SER A 65 2.90 5.41 -4.46
C SER A 65 2.34 6.45 -3.49
N SER A 66 2.80 7.69 -3.62
CA SER A 66 2.29 8.78 -2.79
C SER A 66 0.79 9.00 -2.99
N VAL A 67 0.31 8.87 -4.23
CA VAL A 67 -1.12 9.02 -4.55
C VAL A 67 -1.93 7.91 -3.88
N LEU A 68 -1.52 6.66 -4.05
CA LEU A 68 -2.23 5.53 -3.43
C LEU A 68 -2.15 5.59 -1.91
N THR A 69 -0.99 5.96 -1.37
CA THR A 69 -0.83 6.12 0.08
C THR A 69 -1.86 7.11 0.62
N GLN A 70 -2.03 8.25 -0.04
CA GLN A 70 -2.99 9.25 0.41
C GLN A 70 -4.43 8.74 0.32
N GLU A 71 -4.78 8.02 -0.74
CA GLU A 71 -6.11 7.43 -0.89
C GLU A 71 -6.42 6.44 0.23
N LEU A 72 -5.47 5.55 0.53
CA LEU A 72 -5.66 4.57 1.60
C LEU A 72 -5.67 5.24 2.97
N LYS A 73 -4.88 6.28 3.14
CA LYS A 73 -4.84 7.04 4.38
C LYS A 73 -6.17 7.76 4.63
N ASP A 74 -6.77 8.31 3.60
CA ASP A 74 -8.08 8.94 3.70
C ASP A 74 -9.16 7.94 4.11
N ILE A 75 -9.14 6.75 3.52
CA ILE A 75 -10.07 5.66 3.89
C ILE A 75 -9.93 5.33 5.37
N GLN A 76 -8.69 5.20 5.86
CA GLN A 76 -8.44 4.89 7.26
C GLN A 76 -8.86 6.02 8.19
N ASN A 77 -8.52 7.25 7.85
CA ASN A 77 -8.83 8.43 8.67
C ASN A 77 -10.34 8.68 8.76
N ASP A 78 -11.07 8.33 7.72
CA ASP A 78 -12.53 8.45 7.70
C ASP A 78 -13.22 7.28 8.42
N GLY A 79 -12.45 6.36 8.99
CA GLY A 79 -13.00 5.21 9.71
C GLY A 79 -13.62 4.15 8.82
N MET A 80 -13.30 4.16 7.53
CA MET A 80 -13.91 3.27 6.55
C MET A 80 -13.07 2.06 6.19
N LYS A 81 -11.93 1.85 6.86
CA LYS A 81 -11.02 0.77 6.49
C LYS A 81 -11.69 -0.61 6.50
N GLU A 82 -12.36 -0.96 7.61
CA GLU A 82 -13.02 -2.26 7.70
C GLU A 82 -14.09 -2.43 6.65
N ASP A 83 -14.93 -1.41 6.48
CA ASP A 83 -16.02 -1.47 5.50
C ASP A 83 -15.49 -1.59 4.08
N ALA A 84 -14.45 -0.83 3.76
CA ALA A 84 -13.83 -0.87 2.45
C ALA A 84 -13.22 -2.24 2.15
N LEU A 85 -12.53 -2.84 3.12
CA LEU A 85 -11.95 -4.16 2.94
C LEU A 85 -13.01 -5.25 2.83
N ASN A 86 -14.10 -5.14 3.60
CA ASN A 86 -15.21 -6.09 3.53
C ASN A 86 -15.97 -6.00 2.21
N GLU A 87 -16.11 -4.80 1.66
CA GLU A 87 -16.78 -4.58 0.38
C GLU A 87 -15.87 -4.78 -0.82
N THR A 88 -14.60 -4.98 -0.56
CA THR A 88 -13.54 -5.18 -1.55
C THR A 88 -13.22 -3.91 -2.34
N ILE A 89 -12.08 -3.32 -2.04
CA ILE A 89 -11.58 -2.17 -2.80
C ILE A 89 -11.03 -2.67 -4.13
N SER A 90 -11.65 -2.28 -5.22
CA SER A 90 -11.21 -2.62 -6.57
C SER A 90 -10.61 -1.39 -7.22
N MET A 91 -9.41 -1.53 -7.80
CA MET A 91 -8.76 -0.39 -8.42
C MET A 91 -7.81 -0.82 -9.52
N LYS A 92 -7.41 0.14 -10.32
CA LYS A 92 -6.36 0.00 -11.33
C LYS A 92 -5.29 1.04 -11.04
N LEU A 93 -4.04 0.60 -10.99
CA LEU A 93 -2.89 1.50 -10.87
C LEU A 93 -2.31 1.72 -12.26
N TYR A 94 -1.95 2.94 -12.58
CA TYR A 94 -1.39 3.26 -13.90
C TYR A 94 -0.41 4.41 -13.80
N GLU A 95 0.52 4.47 -14.75
CA GLU A 95 1.47 5.56 -14.80
C GLU A 95 0.84 6.77 -15.48
N ARG A 96 1.12 7.93 -14.94
CA ARG A 96 0.66 9.20 -15.49
C ARG A 96 1.79 10.21 -15.44
N LYS A 97 1.87 11.05 -16.45
CA LYS A 97 2.86 12.12 -16.48
C LYS A 97 2.32 13.34 -15.76
N SER A 98 3.20 14.03 -15.03
CA SER A 98 2.86 15.29 -14.40
C SER A 98 2.55 16.35 -15.47
N LYS A 99 1.90 17.44 -15.05
CA LYS A 99 1.47 18.50 -15.98
C LYS A 99 2.60 19.06 -16.84
N ASN A 100 3.81 19.11 -16.30
CA ASN A 100 4.96 19.63 -17.05
C ASN A 100 5.71 18.54 -17.83
N GLY A 101 5.24 17.29 -17.77
CA GLY A 101 5.83 16.16 -18.48
C GLY A 101 7.19 15.70 -18.00
N LYS A 102 7.69 16.25 -16.88
CA LYS A 102 9.02 15.94 -16.38
C LYS A 102 9.10 14.72 -15.48
N ARG A 103 7.98 14.33 -14.89
CA ARG A 103 7.94 13.20 -13.95
C ARG A 103 6.74 12.32 -14.23
N THR A 104 6.91 11.04 -13.95
CA THR A 104 5.79 10.10 -13.96
C THR A 104 5.43 9.76 -12.51
N TYR A 105 4.17 9.44 -12.28
CA TYR A 105 3.70 8.98 -10.98
C TYR A 105 2.66 7.88 -11.19
N ILE A 106 2.44 7.09 -10.14
CA ILE A 106 1.43 6.04 -10.18
C ILE A 106 0.11 6.63 -9.69
N ALA A 107 -0.87 6.66 -10.58
CA ALA A 107 -2.20 7.15 -10.27
C ALA A 107 -3.14 5.99 -9.96
N VAL A 108 -4.27 6.29 -9.34
CA VAL A 108 -5.26 5.31 -8.91
C VAL A 108 -6.58 5.60 -9.59
N GLU A 109 -7.20 4.55 -10.12
CA GLU A 109 -8.56 4.61 -10.63
C GLU A 109 -9.37 3.51 -9.93
N TYR A 110 -10.47 3.90 -9.28
CA TYR A 110 -11.36 2.91 -8.70
C TYR A 110 -12.20 2.29 -9.79
N VAL A 111 -12.35 0.98 -9.72
CA VAL A 111 -13.13 0.22 -10.71
C VAL A 111 -14.21 -0.59 -9.99
N ASP A 112 -15.31 -0.79 -10.67
CA ASP A 112 -16.42 -1.57 -10.12
C ASP A 112 -16.24 -3.07 -10.33
#